data_9122428792c7625009aa138d26bfa916
#
_entry.id   9122428792c7625009aa138d26bfa916
#
_cell.length_a   1.000
_cell.length_b   1.000
_cell.length_c   1.000
_cell.angle_alpha   90.00
_cell.angle_beta   90.00
_cell.angle_gamma   90.00
#
_symmetry.space_group_name_H-M   'P 1'
#
loop_
_entity.id
_entity.type
_entity.pdbx_description
1 polymer ?
#
loop_
_entity_poly.entity_id
_entity_poly.type
_entity_poly.pdbx_seq_one_letter_code
_entity_poly.pdbx_strand_id
1 'polypeptide(L)'
;DEYILKPVTMPQLLGSLEKTARKIEEERASYFTGLDTENASARKRGVMVSHFLNELLDEVFSASDALARAEKLGLSLAARQYLICCLDIRSDTGDVSESLLRRQFCLLLGRMLDEREDILWCGRGDGFLLLLKAGENDGLLETAYETAQALKHEAERMMNASLSAGIGSIVPRLTCSSGTYS
;
A
#
# COMPACT_ATOMS: atom_id res chain seq x y z
N ASP A 1 -6.09 6.20 -26.02
CA ASP A 1 -5.70 5.04 -26.86
C ASP A 1 -4.62 5.51 -27.82
N GLU A 2 -3.38 5.04 -27.62
CA GLU A 2 -2.29 5.29 -28.58
C GLU A 2 -2.27 4.17 -29.61
N TYR A 3 -2.45 4.52 -30.88
CA TYR A 3 -2.31 3.57 -31.99
C TYR A 3 -0.87 3.58 -32.51
N ILE A 4 -0.22 2.42 -32.47
CA ILE A 4 1.11 2.25 -33.05
C ILE A 4 0.98 1.70 -34.48
N LEU A 5 1.35 2.51 -35.46
CA LEU A 5 1.35 2.10 -36.88
C LEU A 5 2.57 1.24 -37.19
N LYS A 6 2.36 0.14 -37.93
CA LYS A 6 3.46 -0.70 -38.44
C LYS A 6 4.14 -0.01 -39.65
N PRO A 7 5.48 -0.12 -39.79
CA PRO A 7 6.43 -0.89 -39.01
C PRO A 7 6.87 -0.19 -37.72
N VAL A 8 6.96 -0.95 -36.61
CA VAL A 8 7.35 -0.45 -35.27
C VAL A 8 8.85 -0.69 -35.09
N THR A 9 9.57 0.35 -34.71
CA THR A 9 10.97 0.21 -34.32
C THR A 9 11.09 -0.11 -32.83
N MET A 10 12.15 -0.84 -32.42
CA MET A 10 12.40 -1.17 -31.01
C MET A 10 12.42 0.06 -30.09
N PRO A 11 13.03 1.21 -30.45
CA PRO A 11 12.97 2.42 -29.62
C PRO A 11 11.55 2.97 -29.43
N GLN A 12 10.70 2.89 -30.46
CA GLN A 12 9.29 3.33 -30.37
C GLN A 12 8.49 2.40 -29.45
N LEU A 13 8.72 1.09 -29.53
CA LEU A 13 8.07 0.11 -28.67
C LEU A 13 8.47 0.32 -27.20
N LEU A 14 9.77 0.47 -26.92
CA LEU A 14 10.28 0.73 -25.59
C LEU A 14 9.73 2.05 -25.02
N GLY A 15 9.72 3.12 -25.81
CA GLY A 15 9.17 4.41 -25.39
C GLY A 15 7.66 4.36 -25.08
N SER A 16 6.88 3.57 -25.83
CA SER A 16 5.46 3.35 -25.56
C SER A 16 5.25 2.49 -24.31
N LEU A 17 6.08 1.48 -24.08
CA LEU A 17 6.03 0.65 -22.88
C LEU A 17 6.39 1.46 -21.63
N GLU A 18 7.45 2.28 -21.69
CA GLU A 18 7.83 3.17 -20.59
C GLU A 18 6.73 4.19 -20.25
N LYS A 19 6.13 4.81 -21.27
CA LYS A 19 5.00 5.72 -21.09
C LYS A 19 3.80 5.02 -20.48
N THR A 20 3.49 3.81 -20.95
CA THR A 20 2.35 3.04 -20.44
C THR A 20 2.60 2.57 -19.01
N ALA A 21 3.81 2.09 -18.69
CA ALA A 21 4.20 1.72 -17.33
C ALA A 21 4.09 2.92 -16.38
N ARG A 22 4.64 4.07 -16.79
CA ARG A 22 4.54 5.31 -16.01
C ARG A 22 3.10 5.78 -15.82
N LYS A 23 2.26 5.69 -16.85
CA LYS A 23 0.83 6.02 -16.74
C LYS A 23 0.09 5.08 -15.81
N ILE A 24 0.39 3.79 -15.84
CA ILE A 24 -0.16 2.78 -14.91
C ILE A 24 0.30 3.08 -13.48
N GLU A 25 1.56 3.45 -13.28
CA GLU A 25 2.07 3.86 -11.97
C GLU A 25 1.43 5.15 -11.48
N GLU A 26 1.24 6.15 -12.35
CA GLU A 26 0.55 7.40 -12.05
C GLU A 26 -0.94 7.15 -11.74
N GLU A 27 -1.62 6.29 -12.51
CA GLU A 27 -3.00 5.87 -12.24
C GLU A 27 -3.10 5.09 -10.94
N ARG A 28 -2.23 4.11 -10.69
CA ARG A 28 -2.14 3.39 -9.42
C ARG A 28 -1.92 4.36 -8.25
N ALA A 29 -0.94 5.25 -8.36
CA ALA A 29 -0.69 6.28 -7.36
C ALA A 29 -1.93 7.18 -7.15
N SER A 30 -2.68 7.53 -8.21
CA SER A 30 -3.91 8.34 -8.10
C SER A 30 -5.06 7.58 -7.43
N TYR A 31 -5.13 6.25 -7.57
CA TYR A 31 -6.10 5.43 -6.83
C TYR A 31 -5.82 5.43 -5.32
N PHE A 32 -4.55 5.50 -4.92
CA PHE A 32 -4.15 5.49 -3.51
C PHE A 32 -4.24 6.85 -2.82
N THR A 33 -4.35 7.93 -3.58
CA THR A 33 -4.44 9.29 -3.02
C THR A 33 -5.86 9.85 -3.04
N GLY A 34 -6.85 8.98 -3.16
CA GLY A 34 -8.27 9.25 -3.27
C GLY A 34 -8.75 10.61 -2.82
N LEU A 35 -9.28 11.35 -3.78
CA LEU A 35 -10.30 12.41 -3.68
C LEU A 35 -10.16 13.51 -2.63
N ASP A 36 -10.13 14.59 -3.15
CA ASP A 36 -10.68 15.90 -2.95
C ASP A 36 -9.66 17.03 -2.93
N THR A 37 -10.05 18.08 -3.56
CA THR A 37 -9.36 19.31 -3.92
C THR A 37 -8.75 20.08 -2.74
N GLU A 38 -8.86 19.64 -1.50
CA GLU A 38 -8.41 20.41 -0.34
C GLU A 38 -6.99 20.10 0.15
N ASN A 39 -6.33 19.05 -0.32
CA ASN A 39 -4.98 18.72 0.18
C ASN A 39 -4.04 18.14 -0.87
N ALA A 40 -3.65 18.93 -1.86
CA ALA A 40 -2.61 18.53 -2.84
C ALA A 40 -1.28 18.10 -2.17
N SER A 41 -0.94 18.66 -1.03
CA SER A 41 0.25 18.30 -0.24
C SER A 41 0.10 16.96 0.47
N ALA A 42 -1.04 16.68 1.08
CA ALA A 42 -1.32 15.39 1.72
C ALA A 42 -1.38 14.25 0.67
N ARG A 43 -1.98 14.55 -0.48
CA ARG A 43 -2.02 13.62 -1.62
C ARG A 43 -0.63 13.28 -2.13
N LYS A 44 0.24 14.29 -2.30
CA LYS A 44 1.63 14.09 -2.71
C LYS A 44 2.40 13.26 -1.69
N ARG A 45 2.18 13.51 -0.39
CA ARG A 45 2.79 12.72 0.69
C ARG A 45 2.34 11.26 0.65
N GLY A 46 1.04 11.00 0.49
CA GLY A 46 0.51 9.62 0.39
C GLY A 46 1.13 8.82 -0.76
N VAL A 47 1.31 9.44 -1.95
CA VAL A 47 2.00 8.81 -3.09
C VAL A 47 3.44 8.49 -2.74
N MET A 48 4.16 9.43 -2.12
CA MET A 48 5.58 9.22 -1.75
C MET A 48 5.74 8.13 -0.69
N VAL A 49 4.83 8.08 0.28
CA VAL A 49 4.80 7.02 1.31
C VAL A 49 4.51 5.67 0.68
N SER A 50 3.53 5.60 -0.22
CA SER A 50 3.19 4.35 -0.91
C SER A 50 4.34 3.83 -1.77
N HIS A 51 5.00 4.71 -2.51
CA HIS A 51 6.19 4.35 -3.29
C HIS A 51 7.32 3.85 -2.40
N PHE A 52 7.61 4.60 -1.33
CA PHE A 52 8.65 4.23 -0.36
C PHE A 52 8.38 2.86 0.29
N LEU A 53 7.14 2.58 0.70
CA LEU A 53 6.78 1.29 1.29
C LEU A 53 6.93 0.14 0.30
N ASN A 54 6.54 0.33 -0.96
CA ASN A 54 6.73 -0.68 -1.99
C ASN A 54 8.22 -0.96 -2.24
N GLU A 55 9.07 0.08 -2.35
CA GLU A 55 10.51 -0.07 -2.50
C GLU A 55 11.16 -0.74 -1.26
N LEU A 56 10.67 -0.42 -0.05
CA LEU A 56 11.11 -1.05 1.19
C LEU A 56 10.85 -2.56 1.19
N LEU A 57 9.69 -2.96 0.71
CA LEU A 57 9.26 -4.36 0.64
C LEU A 57 9.93 -5.13 -0.50
N ASP A 58 10.37 -4.44 -1.55
CA ASP A 58 11.13 -5.02 -2.66
C ASP A 58 12.64 -5.06 -2.37
N GLU A 59 13.04 -4.80 -1.12
CA GLU A 59 14.45 -4.82 -0.67
C GLU A 59 15.40 -3.88 -1.46
N VAL A 60 14.86 -2.81 -2.02
CA VAL A 60 15.63 -1.86 -2.83
C VAL A 60 16.66 -1.11 -1.98
N PHE A 61 16.47 -1.07 -0.65
CA PHE A 61 17.30 -0.31 0.27
C PHE A 61 18.01 -1.16 1.32
N SER A 62 19.15 -0.67 1.77
CA SER A 62 19.69 -1.09 3.06
C SER A 62 18.82 -0.55 4.22
N ALA A 63 18.88 -1.18 5.39
CA ALA A 63 18.12 -0.72 6.56
C ALA A 63 18.46 0.74 6.93
N SER A 64 19.73 1.17 6.76
CA SER A 64 20.16 2.56 7.03
C SER A 64 19.56 3.55 6.02
N ASP A 65 19.50 3.18 4.74
CA ASP A 65 18.93 4.03 3.69
C ASP A 65 17.42 4.16 3.86
N ALA A 66 16.75 3.07 4.26
CA ALA A 66 15.32 3.06 4.55
C ALA A 66 14.98 4.03 5.69
N LEU A 67 15.75 4.01 6.79
CA LEU A 67 15.55 4.94 7.90
C LEU A 67 15.77 6.40 7.48
N ALA A 68 16.85 6.68 6.74
CA ALA A 68 17.15 8.04 6.27
C ALA A 68 16.09 8.59 5.29
N ARG A 69 15.50 7.72 4.45
CA ARG A 69 14.41 8.12 3.55
C ARG A 69 13.10 8.32 4.27
N ALA A 70 12.77 7.45 5.23
CA ALA A 70 11.59 7.59 6.07
C ALA A 70 11.61 8.93 6.82
N GLU A 71 12.76 9.30 7.41
CA GLU A 71 12.93 10.57 8.11
C GLU A 71 12.68 11.77 7.19
N LYS A 72 13.19 11.75 5.95
CA LYS A 72 12.92 12.79 4.93
C LYS A 72 11.45 12.91 4.57
N LEU A 73 10.68 11.81 4.67
CA LEU A 73 9.23 11.79 4.45
C LEU A 73 8.43 12.15 5.71
N GLY A 74 9.12 12.41 6.82
CA GLY A 74 8.50 12.64 8.13
C GLY A 74 7.83 11.38 8.68
N LEU A 75 8.35 10.20 8.32
CA LEU A 75 7.87 8.92 8.82
C LEU A 75 8.83 8.41 9.89
N SER A 76 8.30 8.02 11.02
CA SER A 76 9.07 7.29 12.04
C SER A 76 9.02 5.81 11.72
N LEU A 77 10.15 5.23 11.29
CA LEU A 77 10.30 3.78 11.17
C LEU A 77 11.02 3.16 12.37
N ALA A 78 11.46 3.96 13.33
CA ALA A 78 12.15 3.45 14.51
C ALA A 78 11.18 2.68 15.40
N ALA A 79 11.31 1.37 15.43
CA ALA A 79 10.54 0.48 16.29
C ALA A 79 11.37 -0.77 16.62
N ARG A 80 10.92 -1.56 17.59
CA ARG A 80 11.58 -2.82 17.99
C ARG A 80 10.92 -4.05 17.40
N GLN A 81 9.67 -3.90 16.93
CA GLN A 81 8.90 -4.97 16.33
C GLN A 81 8.13 -4.43 15.13
N TYR A 82 8.04 -5.25 14.11
CA TYR A 82 7.30 -4.97 12.89
C TYR A 82 6.46 -6.17 12.51
N LEU A 83 5.32 -5.91 11.89
CA LEU A 83 4.42 -6.91 11.36
C LEU A 83 3.80 -6.41 10.08
N ILE A 84 3.70 -7.28 9.09
CA ILE A 84 3.03 -6.99 7.82
C ILE A 84 1.68 -7.68 7.80
N CYS A 85 0.66 -6.92 7.43
CA CYS A 85 -0.67 -7.45 7.15
C CYS A 85 -1.03 -7.17 5.69
N CYS A 86 -1.42 -8.22 4.96
CA CYS A 86 -1.90 -8.11 3.58
C CYS A 86 -3.42 -8.14 3.57
N LEU A 87 -4.05 -7.23 2.83
CA LEU A 87 -5.50 -7.10 2.72
C LEU A 87 -5.93 -7.29 1.26
N ASP A 88 -6.96 -8.09 1.05
CA ASP A 88 -7.65 -8.26 -0.23
C ASP A 88 -9.15 -7.98 -0.05
N ILE A 89 -9.71 -7.12 -0.91
CA ILE A 89 -11.12 -6.72 -0.84
C ILE A 89 -11.85 -7.14 -2.10
N ARG A 90 -13.02 -7.73 -1.94
CA ARG A 90 -13.88 -8.20 -3.04
C ARG A 90 -15.33 -7.79 -2.83
N SER A 91 -16.02 -7.44 -3.92
CA SER A 91 -17.46 -7.19 -3.87
C SER A 91 -18.21 -8.50 -3.68
N ASP A 92 -19.17 -8.50 -2.76
CA ASP A 92 -20.03 -9.67 -2.52
C ASP A 92 -21.12 -9.82 -3.59
N THR A 93 -21.51 -8.72 -4.24
CA THR A 93 -22.59 -8.69 -5.25
C THR A 93 -22.11 -8.71 -6.69
N GLY A 94 -20.85 -8.36 -6.93
CA GLY A 94 -20.29 -8.21 -8.28
C GLY A 94 -20.80 -6.99 -9.05
N ASP A 95 -21.70 -6.20 -8.47
CA ASP A 95 -22.32 -5.05 -9.13
C ASP A 95 -21.42 -3.81 -9.18
N VAL A 96 -20.40 -3.78 -8.32
CA VAL A 96 -19.45 -2.66 -8.23
C VAL A 96 -18.16 -3.02 -8.98
N SER A 97 -17.69 -2.12 -9.84
CA SER A 97 -16.41 -2.34 -10.50
C SER A 97 -15.29 -2.43 -9.47
N GLU A 98 -14.38 -3.35 -9.67
CA GLU A 98 -13.24 -3.59 -8.77
C GLU A 98 -12.43 -2.31 -8.51
N SER A 99 -12.23 -1.48 -9.54
CA SER A 99 -11.54 -0.20 -9.43
C SER A 99 -12.26 0.79 -8.50
N LEU A 100 -13.60 0.83 -8.55
CA LEU A 100 -14.39 1.70 -7.68
C LEU A 100 -14.35 1.19 -6.24
N LEU A 101 -14.47 -0.12 -6.04
CA LEU A 101 -14.37 -0.74 -4.71
C LEU A 101 -13.02 -0.45 -4.05
N ARG A 102 -11.93 -0.64 -4.80
CA ARG A 102 -10.57 -0.34 -4.32
C ARG A 102 -10.41 1.12 -3.93
N ARG A 103 -10.98 2.04 -4.72
CA ARG A 103 -10.95 3.47 -4.42
C ARG A 103 -11.71 3.79 -3.13
N GLN A 104 -12.88 3.22 -2.95
CA GLN A 104 -13.66 3.38 -1.72
C GLN A 104 -12.91 2.83 -0.51
N PHE A 105 -12.25 1.69 -0.67
CA PHE A 105 -11.45 1.10 0.39
C PHE A 105 -10.19 1.92 0.72
N CYS A 106 -9.54 2.54 -0.26
CA CYS A 106 -8.47 3.52 -0.02
C CYS A 106 -8.93 4.67 0.88
N LEU A 107 -10.12 5.22 0.62
CA LEU A 107 -10.69 6.28 1.44
C LEU A 107 -10.98 5.81 2.87
N LEU A 108 -11.43 4.58 3.01
CA LEU A 108 -11.66 3.96 4.32
C LEU A 108 -10.33 3.81 5.08
N LEU A 109 -9.29 3.27 4.43
CA LEU A 109 -7.95 3.14 5.03
C LEU A 109 -7.41 4.50 5.47
N GLY A 110 -7.47 5.54 4.61
CA GLY A 110 -7.05 6.88 4.97
C GLY A 110 -7.79 7.40 6.21
N ARG A 111 -9.13 7.30 6.21
CA ARG A 111 -9.95 7.76 7.36
C ARG A 111 -9.64 7.03 8.66
N MET A 112 -9.32 5.75 8.61
CA MET A 112 -9.10 4.93 9.81
C MET A 112 -7.65 4.90 10.28
N LEU A 113 -6.68 5.08 9.37
CA LEU A 113 -5.28 4.81 9.64
C LEU A 113 -4.33 6.02 9.49
N ASP A 114 -4.69 7.08 8.75
CA ASP A 114 -3.75 8.18 8.47
C ASP A 114 -3.32 8.97 9.72
N GLU A 115 -4.13 8.97 10.77
CA GLU A 115 -3.78 9.59 12.06
C GLU A 115 -2.95 8.66 12.97
N ARG A 116 -2.78 7.40 12.59
CA ARG A 116 -2.02 6.42 13.38
C ARG A 116 -0.56 6.45 13.00
N GLU A 117 0.30 6.71 13.98
CA GLU A 117 1.76 6.69 13.79
C GLU A 117 2.36 5.28 13.80
N ASP A 118 1.64 4.32 14.36
CA ASP A 118 2.06 2.92 14.51
C ASP A 118 1.75 2.06 13.28
N ILE A 119 0.94 2.56 12.33
CA ILE A 119 0.55 1.84 11.12
C ILE A 119 0.87 2.70 9.89
N LEU A 120 1.58 2.12 8.93
CA LEU A 120 1.74 2.66 7.59
C LEU A 120 1.05 1.72 6.60
N TRP A 121 0.47 2.26 5.54
CA TRP A 121 -0.23 1.45 4.55
C TRP A 121 0.06 1.89 3.12
N CYS A 122 -0.05 0.95 2.20
CA CYS A 122 0.06 1.21 0.77
C CYS A 122 -0.75 0.20 -0.04
N GLY A 123 -1.02 0.53 -1.29
CA GLY A 123 -1.50 -0.44 -2.24
C GLY A 123 -0.36 -1.24 -2.84
N ARG A 124 -0.57 -2.55 -3.02
CA ARG A 124 0.40 -3.45 -3.64
C ARG A 124 -0.31 -4.49 -4.50
N GLY A 125 0.00 -4.51 -5.78
CA GLY A 125 -0.70 -5.40 -6.71
C GLY A 125 -2.21 -5.13 -6.71
N ASP A 126 -3.00 -6.17 -6.50
CA ASP A 126 -4.47 -6.08 -6.41
C ASP A 126 -4.99 -5.93 -4.98
N GLY A 127 -4.12 -5.89 -3.97
CA GLY A 127 -4.45 -5.73 -2.58
C GLY A 127 -3.86 -4.48 -1.93
N PHE A 128 -3.86 -4.50 -0.61
CA PHE A 128 -3.28 -3.48 0.24
C PHE A 128 -2.35 -4.12 1.25
N LEU A 129 -1.43 -3.33 1.74
CA LEU A 129 -0.47 -3.76 2.72
C LEU A 129 -0.43 -2.78 3.87
N LEU A 130 -0.46 -3.31 5.09
CA LEU A 130 -0.24 -2.55 6.31
C LEU A 130 1.11 -2.98 6.89
N LEU A 131 1.94 -2.00 7.24
CA LEU A 131 3.13 -2.19 8.06
C LEU A 131 2.83 -1.66 9.46
N LEU A 132 2.68 -2.56 10.40
CA LEU A 132 2.50 -2.24 11.81
C LEU A 132 3.86 -2.25 12.50
N LYS A 133 4.05 -1.35 13.45
CA LYS A 133 5.29 -1.20 14.23
C LYS A 133 4.99 -0.90 15.68
N ALA A 134 5.81 -1.45 16.57
CA ALA A 134 5.62 -1.31 18.01
C ALA A 134 6.96 -1.31 18.77
N GLY A 135 6.91 -0.89 20.06
CA GLY A 135 7.95 -1.11 21.03
C GLY A 135 8.05 -2.58 21.47
N GLU A 136 8.77 -2.84 22.54
CA GLU A 136 8.78 -4.18 23.15
C GLU A 136 7.48 -4.40 23.94
N ASN A 137 6.85 -5.56 23.73
CA ASN A 137 5.67 -6.06 24.45
C ASN A 137 4.33 -5.31 24.24
N ASP A 138 4.19 -4.59 23.13
CA ASP A 138 3.00 -3.75 22.88
C ASP A 138 1.82 -4.49 22.23
N GLY A 139 1.77 -5.83 22.28
CA GLY A 139 0.62 -6.59 21.73
C GLY A 139 0.42 -6.40 20.22
N LEU A 140 1.51 -6.28 19.44
CA LEU A 140 1.47 -5.95 18.01
C LEU A 140 0.58 -6.90 17.19
N LEU A 141 0.56 -8.18 17.53
CA LEU A 141 -0.30 -9.17 16.89
C LEU A 141 -1.78 -8.91 17.18
N GLU A 142 -2.11 -8.57 18.43
CA GLU A 142 -3.46 -8.21 18.85
C GLU A 142 -3.94 -6.95 18.14
N THR A 143 -3.10 -5.92 18.08
CA THR A 143 -3.36 -4.70 17.31
C THR A 143 -3.62 -4.99 15.83
N ALA A 144 -2.87 -5.91 15.22
CA ALA A 144 -3.08 -6.32 13.84
C ALA A 144 -4.45 -7.00 13.63
N TYR A 145 -4.84 -7.90 14.54
CA TYR A 145 -6.15 -8.56 14.50
C TYR A 145 -7.29 -7.57 14.68
N GLU A 146 -7.21 -6.70 15.68
CA GLU A 146 -8.23 -5.69 15.95
C GLU A 146 -8.39 -4.73 14.77
N THR A 147 -7.27 -4.28 14.19
CA THR A 147 -7.28 -3.40 13.01
C THR A 147 -7.92 -4.10 11.81
N ALA A 148 -7.55 -5.36 11.55
CA ALA A 148 -8.12 -6.12 10.45
C ALA A 148 -9.62 -6.37 10.63
N GLN A 149 -10.07 -6.67 11.86
CA GLN A 149 -11.49 -6.85 12.18
C GLN A 149 -12.28 -5.56 12.04
N ALA A 150 -11.75 -4.43 12.50
CA ALA A 150 -12.38 -3.14 12.35
C ALA A 150 -12.54 -2.75 10.87
N LEU A 151 -11.49 -2.94 10.06
CA LEU A 151 -11.53 -2.70 8.62
C LEU A 151 -12.54 -3.62 7.92
N LYS A 152 -12.59 -4.91 8.30
CA LYS A 152 -13.55 -5.87 7.76
C LYS A 152 -14.99 -5.44 8.05
N HIS A 153 -15.28 -5.12 9.29
CA HIS A 153 -16.62 -4.66 9.70
C HIS A 153 -17.06 -3.41 8.93
N GLU A 154 -16.16 -2.42 8.77
CA GLU A 154 -16.47 -1.20 8.03
C GLU A 154 -16.61 -1.44 6.52
N ALA A 155 -15.83 -2.34 5.93
CA ALA A 155 -15.95 -2.72 4.52
C ALA A 155 -17.29 -3.42 4.24
N GLU A 156 -17.69 -4.37 5.07
CA GLU A 156 -19.00 -5.03 4.99
C GLU A 156 -20.13 -4.01 5.14
N ARG A 157 -20.05 -3.15 6.15
CA ARG A 157 -21.10 -2.18 6.47
C ARG A 157 -21.28 -1.09 5.39
N MET A 158 -20.19 -0.57 4.82
CA MET A 158 -20.21 0.61 3.95
C MET A 158 -20.19 0.27 2.47
N MET A 159 -19.61 -0.86 2.09
CA MET A 159 -19.32 -1.19 0.70
C MET A 159 -19.97 -2.50 0.25
N ASN A 160 -20.60 -3.24 1.16
CA ASN A 160 -21.13 -4.59 0.91
C ASN A 160 -20.04 -5.46 0.24
N ALA A 161 -18.88 -5.48 0.89
CA ALA A 161 -17.68 -6.13 0.38
C ALA A 161 -17.02 -6.98 1.46
N SER A 162 -16.48 -8.12 1.08
CA SER A 162 -15.70 -8.99 1.95
C SER A 162 -14.23 -8.61 1.96
N LEU A 163 -13.64 -8.55 3.15
CA LEU A 163 -12.22 -8.30 3.36
C LEU A 163 -11.53 -9.56 3.87
N SER A 164 -10.48 -9.99 3.17
CA SER A 164 -9.57 -11.03 3.62
C SER A 164 -8.27 -10.38 4.13
N ALA A 165 -7.77 -10.85 5.28
CA ALA A 165 -6.54 -10.36 5.87
C ALA A 165 -5.58 -11.51 6.13
N GLY A 166 -4.36 -11.40 5.61
CA GLY A 166 -3.24 -12.27 5.93
C GLY A 166 -2.29 -11.56 6.89
N ILE A 167 -2.13 -12.07 8.10
CA ILE A 167 -1.27 -11.48 9.14
C ILE A 167 0.03 -12.26 9.19
N GLY A 168 1.15 -11.55 8.98
CA GLY A 168 2.49 -12.13 9.01
C GLY A 168 3.03 -12.35 10.41
N SER A 169 4.28 -12.78 10.50
CA SER A 169 5.00 -12.94 11.75
C SER A 169 5.61 -11.63 12.23
N ILE A 170 5.76 -11.47 13.54
CA ILE A 170 6.49 -10.36 14.14
C ILE A 170 7.99 -10.54 13.88
N VAL A 171 8.64 -9.49 13.37
CA VAL A 171 10.07 -9.45 13.14
C VAL A 171 10.72 -8.29 13.92
N PRO A 172 11.93 -8.48 14.48
CA PRO A 172 12.59 -7.47 15.30
C PRO A 172 13.28 -6.38 14.48
N ARG A 173 13.37 -6.55 13.18
CA ARG A 173 14.03 -5.61 12.24
C ARG A 173 13.31 -5.60 10.91
N LEU A 174 13.33 -4.46 10.25
CA LEU A 174 12.97 -4.36 8.84
C LEU A 174 14.10 -4.97 7.98
N THR A 175 14.25 -6.29 8.07
CA THR A 175 15.09 -7.05 7.15
C THR A 175 14.14 -7.89 6.32
N CYS A 176 14.00 -7.54 5.07
CA CYS A 176 13.42 -8.45 4.12
C CYS A 176 14.44 -9.58 3.92
N SER A 177 14.31 -10.67 4.64
CA SER A 177 15.01 -11.88 4.26
C SER A 177 14.16 -12.55 3.19
N SER A 178 14.68 -12.65 1.97
CA SER A 178 14.18 -13.55 0.95
C SER A 178 14.11 -14.95 1.55
N GLY A 179 12.94 -15.31 2.08
CA GLY A 179 12.66 -16.65 2.50
C GLY A 179 12.76 -17.56 1.29
N THR A 180 13.88 -18.23 1.13
CA THR A 180 14.03 -19.38 0.26
C THR A 180 12.98 -20.39 0.70
N TYR A 181 11.90 -20.47 -0.06
CA TYR A 181 11.02 -21.63 -0.02
C TYR A 181 11.81 -22.80 -0.60
N SER A 182 12.26 -23.70 0.27
CA SER A 182 12.72 -25.04 -0.08
C SER A 182 11.53 -25.97 -0.11
#